data_047cae36c701f1b679a7fa24cb880a33
#
_entry.id   047cae36c701f1b679a7fa24cb880a33
#
_cell.length_a   1.000
_cell.length_b   1.000
_cell.length_c   1.000
_cell.angle_alpha   90.00
_cell.angle_beta   90.00
_cell.angle_gamma   90.00
#
_symmetry.space_group_name_H-M   'P 1'
#
loop_
_entity.id
_entity.type
_entity.pdbx_description
1 polymer ?
#
loop_
_entity_poly.entity_id
_entity_poly.type
_entity_poly.pdbx_seq_one_letter_code
_entity_poly.pdbx_strand_id
1 'polypeptide(L)'
;MSDYFDLVKRRESCRNFDPNRPVEPEKLRRCAEAAWLAPSACNGQPWKYLIVTNPELAAKLRPLMQGLGMNKFLNECPAFAVVVQEPTVIKVSASQRLKDQDFAPIDVAFSASQFCYAATE
;
A
#
# COMPACT_ATOMS: atom_id res chain seq x y z
N MET A 1 -10.23 5.31 21.12
CA MET A 1 -10.50 4.83 19.73
C MET A 1 -11.01 6.03 18.96
N SER A 2 -10.32 6.45 17.90
CA SER A 2 -10.82 7.55 17.08
C SER A 2 -12.08 7.10 16.34
N ASP A 3 -13.04 8.00 16.18
CA ASP A 3 -14.20 7.73 15.34
C ASP A 3 -13.72 7.49 13.90
N TYR A 4 -14.36 6.56 13.20
CA TYR A 4 -14.04 6.24 11.79
C TYR A 4 -14.07 7.49 10.91
N PHE A 5 -15.05 8.38 11.09
CA PHE A 5 -15.14 9.60 10.31
C PHE A 5 -13.99 10.58 10.61
N ASP A 6 -13.49 10.62 11.82
CA ASP A 6 -12.31 11.42 12.17
C ASP A 6 -11.05 10.86 11.51
N LEU A 7 -10.91 9.54 11.45
CA LEU A 7 -9.83 8.88 10.74
C LEU A 7 -9.87 9.21 9.24
N VAL A 8 -11.04 9.12 8.60
CA VAL A 8 -11.22 9.46 7.19
C VAL A 8 -10.86 10.91 6.90
N LYS A 9 -11.26 11.86 7.78
CA LYS A 9 -10.92 13.28 7.63
C LYS A 9 -9.43 13.56 7.80
N ARG A 10 -8.74 12.84 8.69
CA ARG A 10 -7.31 13.01 8.95
C ARG A 10 -6.42 12.40 7.87
N ARG A 11 -6.91 11.38 7.16
CA ARG A 11 -6.13 10.74 6.10
C ARG A 11 -5.88 11.73 4.96
N GLU A 12 -4.64 12.09 4.77
CA GLU A 12 -4.19 12.98 3.70
C GLU A 12 -2.96 12.42 2.98
N SER A 13 -2.63 12.98 1.82
CA SER A 13 -1.40 12.65 1.11
C SER A 13 -0.25 13.46 1.69
N CYS A 14 0.43 12.91 2.69
CA CYS A 14 1.61 13.53 3.28
C CYS A 14 2.75 13.59 2.25
N ARG A 15 3.33 14.78 2.06
CA ARG A 15 4.46 15.03 1.16
C ARG A 15 5.59 15.78 1.83
N ASN A 16 5.58 15.82 3.16
CA ASN A 16 6.60 16.45 3.99
C ASN A 16 7.06 15.44 5.04
N PHE A 17 8.18 14.78 4.78
CA PHE A 17 8.74 13.77 5.66
C PHE A 17 9.86 14.37 6.52
N ASP A 18 10.00 13.90 7.75
CA ASP A 18 11.14 14.20 8.62
C ASP A 18 12.23 13.13 8.39
N PRO A 19 13.35 13.49 7.74
CA PRO A 19 14.43 12.53 7.45
C PRO A 19 15.12 12.02 8.72
N ASN A 20 14.97 12.73 9.85
CA ASN A 20 15.58 12.38 11.12
C ASN A 20 14.69 11.47 11.98
N ARG A 21 13.45 11.25 11.57
CA ARG A 21 12.50 10.39 12.29
C ARG A 21 12.46 9.00 11.66
N PRO A 22 13.01 7.98 12.32
CA PRO A 22 12.93 6.62 11.82
C PRO A 22 11.49 6.12 11.84
N VAL A 23 11.15 5.28 10.88
CA VAL A 23 9.85 4.59 10.88
C VAL A 23 9.93 3.41 11.84
N GLU A 24 8.97 3.33 12.74
CA GLU A 24 8.87 2.26 13.72
C GLU A 24 8.39 0.96 13.03
N PRO A 25 9.17 -0.15 13.07
CA PRO A 25 8.82 -1.38 12.37
C PRO A 25 7.45 -1.93 12.76
N GLU A 26 7.07 -1.77 14.02
CA GLU A 26 5.78 -2.24 14.55
C GLU A 26 4.60 -1.50 13.93
N LYS A 27 4.72 -0.21 13.67
CA LYS A 27 3.70 0.57 12.96
C LYS A 27 3.54 0.10 11.52
N LEU A 28 4.64 -0.18 10.84
CA LEU A 28 4.60 -0.74 9.48
C LEU A 28 3.94 -2.12 9.46
N ARG A 29 4.22 -2.96 10.47
CA ARG A 29 3.59 -4.27 10.61
C ARG A 29 2.07 -4.14 10.78
N ARG A 30 1.61 -3.24 11.64
CA ARG A 30 0.18 -2.95 11.83
C ARG A 30 -0.49 -2.47 10.55
N CYS A 31 0.17 -1.62 9.77
CA CYS A 31 -0.34 -1.18 8.47
C CYS A 31 -0.48 -2.36 7.49
N ALA A 32 0.52 -3.25 7.45
CA ALA A 32 0.48 -4.44 6.61
C ALA A 32 -0.62 -5.42 7.04
N GLU A 33 -0.84 -5.59 8.35
CA GLU A 33 -1.94 -6.41 8.89
C GLU A 33 -3.32 -5.84 8.50
N ALA A 34 -3.50 -4.52 8.59
CA ALA A 34 -4.73 -3.87 8.14
C ALA A 34 -4.98 -4.10 6.65
N ALA A 35 -3.93 -3.96 5.82
CA ALA A 35 -4.00 -4.24 4.40
C ALA A 35 -4.36 -5.70 4.09
N TRP A 36 -3.85 -6.64 4.88
CA TRP A 36 -4.15 -8.06 4.77
C TRP A 36 -5.62 -8.38 5.02
N LEU A 37 -6.29 -7.65 5.89
CA LEU A 37 -7.70 -7.82 6.24
C LEU A 37 -8.67 -7.20 5.22
N ALA A 38 -8.18 -6.61 4.14
CA ALA A 38 -9.02 -6.04 3.11
C ALA A 38 -9.86 -7.12 2.39
N PRO A 39 -11.09 -6.79 1.98
CA PRO A 39 -11.89 -7.69 1.17
C PRO A 39 -11.30 -7.88 -0.22
N SER A 40 -11.53 -9.05 -0.82
CA SER A 40 -11.15 -9.33 -2.20
C SER A 40 -12.12 -10.30 -2.87
N ALA A 41 -12.25 -10.21 -4.18
CA ALA A 41 -13.11 -11.10 -4.96
C ALA A 41 -12.70 -12.56 -4.74
N CYS A 42 -13.66 -13.38 -4.33
CA CYS A 42 -13.46 -14.80 -4.01
C CYS A 42 -12.33 -15.04 -2.98
N ASN A 43 -12.05 -14.06 -2.13
CA ASN A 43 -10.92 -14.07 -1.20
C ASN A 43 -9.57 -14.35 -1.89
N GLY A 44 -9.41 -13.83 -3.10
CA GLY A 44 -8.24 -14.06 -3.94
C GLY A 44 -6.97 -13.41 -3.44
N GLN A 45 -7.09 -12.33 -2.69
CA GLN A 45 -5.98 -11.60 -2.05
C GLN A 45 -4.78 -11.37 -2.99
N PRO A 46 -4.99 -10.71 -4.14
CA PRO A 46 -3.99 -10.61 -5.21
C PRO A 46 -2.94 -9.53 -4.94
N TRP A 47 -2.44 -9.47 -3.72
CA TRP A 47 -1.45 -8.49 -3.30
C TRP A 47 -0.31 -9.10 -2.52
N LYS A 48 0.85 -8.48 -2.69
CA LYS A 48 2.03 -8.72 -1.89
C LYS A 48 2.66 -7.40 -1.50
N TYR A 49 2.96 -7.22 -0.24
CA TYR A 49 3.63 -6.03 0.29
C TYR A 49 5.12 -6.30 0.50
N LEU A 50 5.94 -5.42 -0.07
CA LEU A 50 7.37 -5.36 0.20
C LEU A 50 7.63 -4.09 1.00
N ILE A 51 7.95 -4.25 2.28
CA ILE A 51 8.26 -3.13 3.17
C ILE A 51 9.76 -2.87 3.11
N VAL A 52 10.14 -1.71 2.61
CA VAL A 52 11.53 -1.30 2.42
C VAL A 52 11.88 -0.24 3.46
N THR A 53 12.67 -0.61 4.44
CA THR A 53 13.20 0.28 5.49
C THR A 53 14.72 0.42 5.42
N ASN A 54 15.39 -0.39 4.59
CA ASN A 54 16.83 -0.29 4.38
C ASN A 54 17.14 1.00 3.61
N PRO A 55 18.02 1.90 4.14
CA PRO A 55 18.32 3.20 3.53
C PRO A 55 18.92 3.08 2.12
N GLU A 56 19.75 2.07 1.85
CA GLU A 56 20.38 1.88 0.54
C GLU A 56 19.35 1.47 -0.52
N LEU A 57 18.42 0.57 -0.16
CA LEU A 57 17.33 0.19 -1.04
C LEU A 57 16.35 1.33 -1.27
N ALA A 58 16.01 2.09 -0.22
CA ALA A 58 15.18 3.28 -0.34
C ALA A 58 15.81 4.31 -1.28
N ALA A 59 17.12 4.54 -1.18
CA ALA A 59 17.85 5.43 -2.08
C ALA A 59 17.80 4.98 -3.56
N LYS A 60 17.76 3.68 -3.82
CA LYS A 60 17.62 3.13 -5.18
C LYS A 60 16.19 3.26 -5.72
N LEU A 61 15.17 3.19 -4.85
CA LEU A 61 13.78 3.30 -5.26
C LEU A 61 13.36 4.74 -5.58
N ARG A 62 13.88 5.72 -4.84
CA ARG A 62 13.50 7.14 -5.00
C ARG A 62 13.55 7.65 -6.45
N PRO A 63 14.66 7.51 -7.18
CA PRO A 63 14.74 8.02 -8.56
C PRO A 63 13.78 7.31 -9.52
N LEU A 64 13.43 6.05 -9.26
CA LEU A 64 12.47 5.30 -10.09
C LEU A 64 11.04 5.86 -10.00
N MET A 65 10.70 6.53 -8.90
CA MET A 65 9.39 7.13 -8.64
C MET A 65 9.33 8.63 -8.93
N GLN A 66 10.47 9.24 -9.28
CA GLN A 66 10.61 10.68 -9.53
C GLN A 66 10.65 11.02 -11.03
N GLY A 67 9.93 10.29 -11.85
CA GLY A 67 9.91 10.52 -13.30
C GLY A 67 9.64 11.99 -13.65
N LEU A 68 10.39 12.53 -14.63
CA LEU A 68 10.28 13.92 -15.11
C LEU A 68 10.48 14.98 -14.00
N GLY A 69 11.21 14.67 -12.94
CA GLY A 69 11.46 15.60 -11.82
C GLY A 69 10.27 15.83 -10.89
N MET A 70 9.23 15.01 -11.00
CA MET A 70 8.10 15.01 -10.07
C MET A 70 8.44 14.26 -8.77
N ASN A 71 7.56 14.39 -7.76
CA ASN A 71 7.66 13.65 -6.50
C ASN A 71 8.99 13.87 -5.74
N LYS A 72 9.57 15.06 -5.81
CA LYS A 72 10.84 15.39 -5.13
C LYS A 72 10.77 15.19 -3.61
N PHE A 73 9.58 15.26 -3.01
CA PHE A 73 9.36 14.99 -1.59
C PHE A 73 9.78 13.57 -1.17
N LEU A 74 9.89 12.63 -2.12
CA LEU A 74 10.36 11.26 -1.84
C LEU A 74 11.84 11.20 -1.45
N ASN A 75 12.63 12.25 -1.68
CA ASN A 75 14.03 12.30 -1.26
C ASN A 75 14.19 12.13 0.26
N GLU A 76 13.21 12.60 1.03
CA GLU A 76 13.21 12.55 2.49
C GLU A 76 12.36 11.39 3.04
N CYS A 77 11.73 10.60 2.16
CA CYS A 77 10.91 9.48 2.58
C CYS A 77 11.78 8.36 3.18
N PRO A 78 11.58 7.98 4.46
CA PRO A 78 12.46 7.04 5.16
C PRO A 78 12.16 5.58 4.82
N ALA A 79 10.97 5.27 4.33
CA ALA A 79 10.55 3.89 4.03
C ALA A 79 9.52 3.86 2.89
N PHE A 80 9.39 2.70 2.26
CA PHE A 80 8.41 2.47 1.20
C PHE A 80 7.64 1.17 1.46
N ALA A 81 6.35 1.19 1.18
CA ALA A 81 5.54 0.01 1.03
C ALA A 81 5.26 -0.19 -0.47
N VAL A 82 5.91 -1.15 -1.08
CA VAL A 82 5.70 -1.49 -2.48
C VAL A 82 4.62 -2.55 -2.55
N VAL A 83 3.53 -2.24 -3.23
CA VAL A 83 2.42 -3.19 -3.42
C VAL A 83 2.57 -3.84 -4.79
N VAL A 84 2.68 -5.16 -4.80
CA VAL A 84 2.78 -5.95 -6.02
C VAL A 84 1.43 -6.63 -6.23
N GLN A 85 0.85 -6.45 -7.41
CA GLN A 85 -0.32 -7.22 -7.82
C GLN A 85 0.13 -8.62 -8.25
N GLU A 86 -0.43 -9.64 -7.61
CA GLU A 86 -0.21 -11.03 -7.98
C GLU A 86 -1.39 -11.57 -8.81
N PRO A 87 -1.19 -12.62 -9.62
CA PRO A 87 -2.29 -13.28 -10.30
C PRO A 87 -3.33 -13.78 -9.31
N THR A 88 -4.60 -13.57 -9.60
CA THR A 88 -5.68 -14.10 -8.75
C THR A 88 -5.78 -15.61 -8.89
N VAL A 89 -5.95 -16.29 -7.76
CA VAL A 89 -6.23 -17.75 -7.71
C VAL A 89 -7.72 -18.05 -7.92
N ILE A 90 -8.44 -17.23 -8.67
CA ILE A 90 -9.85 -17.51 -9.00
C ILE A 90 -9.89 -18.79 -9.83
N LYS A 91 -10.60 -19.81 -9.32
CA LYS A 91 -10.74 -21.09 -10.03
C LYS A 91 -11.23 -20.85 -11.45
N VAL A 92 -10.64 -21.55 -12.42
CA VAL A 92 -10.91 -21.44 -13.87
C VAL A 92 -12.41 -21.52 -14.19
N SER A 93 -13.20 -22.28 -13.42
CA SER A 93 -14.66 -22.36 -13.57
C SER A 93 -15.40 -21.06 -13.24
N ALA A 94 -14.87 -20.23 -12.34
CA ALA A 94 -15.44 -18.91 -12.04
C ALA A 94 -14.96 -17.86 -13.06
N SER A 95 -13.73 -17.96 -13.52
CA SER A 95 -13.15 -17.05 -14.52
C SER A 95 -13.83 -17.15 -15.88
N GLN A 96 -14.39 -18.31 -16.25
CA GLN A 96 -15.15 -18.48 -17.50
C GLN A 96 -16.47 -17.70 -17.53
N ARG A 97 -17.06 -17.43 -16.36
CA ARG A 97 -18.28 -16.60 -16.24
C ARG A 97 -17.98 -15.11 -16.11
N LEU A 98 -16.73 -14.76 -15.80
CA LEU A 98 -16.27 -13.40 -15.54
C LEU A 98 -15.18 -12.98 -16.55
N LYS A 99 -15.24 -13.50 -17.77
CA LYS A 99 -14.20 -13.44 -18.82
C LYS A 99 -13.59 -12.06 -19.06
N ASP A 100 -14.31 -10.99 -18.74
CA ASP A 100 -13.91 -9.61 -19.06
C ASP A 100 -13.72 -8.76 -17.82
N GLN A 101 -13.70 -9.35 -16.60
CA GLN A 101 -13.56 -8.60 -15.35
C GLN A 101 -12.29 -9.02 -14.61
N ASP A 102 -11.33 -8.09 -14.56
CA ASP A 102 -10.16 -8.22 -13.70
C ASP A 102 -10.42 -7.47 -12.37
N PHE A 103 -10.68 -8.24 -11.31
CA PHE A 103 -10.91 -7.68 -9.97
C PHE A 103 -9.60 -7.35 -9.23
N ALA A 104 -8.46 -7.86 -9.68
CA ALA A 104 -7.22 -7.72 -8.95
C ALA A 104 -6.80 -6.25 -8.72
N PRO A 105 -6.90 -5.32 -9.69
CA PRO A 105 -6.59 -3.92 -9.42
C PRO A 105 -7.52 -3.28 -8.38
N ILE A 106 -8.80 -3.64 -8.37
CA ILE A 106 -9.78 -3.15 -7.40
C ILE A 106 -9.46 -3.68 -6.01
N ASP A 107 -9.20 -4.98 -5.90
CA ASP A 107 -8.84 -5.64 -4.65
C ASP A 107 -7.55 -5.07 -4.06
N VAL A 108 -6.53 -4.84 -4.89
CA VAL A 108 -5.28 -4.18 -4.50
C VAL A 108 -5.52 -2.76 -3.99
N ALA A 109 -6.44 -2.01 -4.63
CA ALA A 109 -6.80 -0.67 -4.18
C ALA A 109 -7.48 -0.67 -2.81
N PHE A 110 -8.36 -1.64 -2.53
CA PHE A 110 -8.95 -1.81 -1.20
C PHE A 110 -7.87 -2.09 -0.15
N SER A 111 -6.96 -3.01 -0.43
CA SER A 111 -5.86 -3.35 0.45
C SER A 111 -4.95 -2.14 0.72
N ALA A 112 -4.56 -1.41 -0.31
CA ALA A 112 -3.75 -0.19 -0.17
C ALA A 112 -4.47 0.91 0.62
N SER A 113 -5.79 1.05 0.46
CA SER A 113 -6.60 1.99 1.25
C SER A 113 -6.58 1.64 2.74
N GLN A 114 -6.73 0.37 3.10
CA GLN A 114 -6.62 -0.09 4.49
C GLN A 114 -5.24 0.22 5.09
N PHE A 115 -4.17 -0.02 4.32
CA PHE A 115 -2.82 0.37 4.73
C PHE A 115 -2.72 1.86 5.06
N CYS A 116 -3.26 2.72 4.18
CA CYS A 116 -3.22 4.17 4.36
C CYS A 116 -3.99 4.64 5.60
N TYR A 117 -5.16 4.04 5.87
CA TYR A 117 -5.92 4.36 7.08
C TYR A 117 -5.19 3.94 8.35
N ALA A 118 -4.60 2.75 8.37
CA ALA A 118 -3.79 2.31 9.50
C ALA A 118 -2.54 3.18 9.72
N ALA A 119 -1.94 3.69 8.64
CA ALA A 119 -0.81 4.62 8.74
C ALA A 119 -1.21 6.01 9.25
N THR A 120 -2.49 6.36 9.18
CA THR A 120 -3.03 7.65 9.67
C THR A 120 -3.37 7.59 11.16
N GLU A 121 -3.67 6.41 11.68
CA GLU A 121 -3.99 6.19 13.10
C GLU A 121 -2.75 6.28 14.00
#